data_909e1cb3c9ca5ef3caa7d4ae01b2858e
#
_entry.id   909e1cb3c9ca5ef3caa7d4ae01b2858e
#
_cell.length_a   1.000
_cell.length_b   1.000
_cell.length_c   1.000
_cell.angle_alpha   90.00
_cell.angle_beta   90.00
_cell.angle_gamma   90.00
#
_symmetry.space_group_name_H-M   'P 1'
#
loop_
_entity.id
_entity.type
_entity.pdbx_description
1 polymer ?
#
loop_
_entity_poly.entity_id
_entity_poly.type
_entity_poly.pdbx_seq_one_letter_code
_entity_poly.pdbx_strand_id
1 'polypeptide(L)'
;MSQPSCAQALAAAQTLGLDRLDAQLLLLHALGKPADARAWLLAHDTDLLPVEADQAFRAMSLRRAGGEPLAYIVGSKEFFGLTLQVDARVLVPRPDTETLVNWALAVLQTPGTAAAPAILDLGTGSGAIALAIAHSLKTAGRPNQVVAVDASLEALAVARGNAARLGLKLDFVESHWLEKVSGHFHLIVSNPPYIASADPHLGALTHEPLTALAAGPDGLDDIRTITRQAPGSLLPGAWLLLEHGYDQAAAVRELLAGEGFEQVQSRRDLAGIERCSGGLWPGR
;
A
#
# COMPACT_ATOMS: atom_id res chain seq x y z
N MET A 1 5.46 -7.30 -41.50
CA MET A 1 5.82 -8.40 -40.59
C MET A 1 4.55 -9.15 -40.27
N SER A 2 4.55 -10.49 -40.22
CA SER A 2 3.38 -11.27 -39.82
C SER A 2 3.05 -11.00 -38.34
N GLN A 3 1.75 -10.94 -38.03
CA GLN A 3 1.28 -10.83 -36.65
C GLN A 3 1.74 -12.06 -35.85
N PRO A 4 2.29 -11.89 -34.63
CA PRO A 4 2.67 -13.02 -33.80
C PRO A 4 1.42 -13.65 -33.16
N SER A 5 1.50 -14.93 -32.82
CA SER A 5 0.51 -15.56 -31.96
C SER A 5 0.71 -15.17 -30.50
N CYS A 6 -0.28 -15.41 -29.64
CA CYS A 6 -0.17 -15.21 -28.18
C CYS A 6 1.08 -15.94 -27.63
N ALA A 7 1.30 -17.20 -27.99
CA ALA A 7 2.47 -17.96 -27.56
C ALA A 7 3.80 -17.34 -28.01
N GLN A 8 3.87 -16.87 -29.27
CA GLN A 8 5.07 -16.23 -29.81
C GLN A 8 5.37 -14.91 -29.09
N ALA A 9 4.35 -14.10 -28.80
CA ALA A 9 4.51 -12.85 -28.05
C ALA A 9 5.00 -13.09 -26.63
N LEU A 10 4.41 -14.06 -25.91
CA LEU A 10 4.88 -14.44 -24.57
C LEU A 10 6.33 -14.94 -24.58
N ALA A 11 6.70 -15.78 -25.56
CA ALA A 11 8.09 -16.24 -25.71
C ALA A 11 9.05 -15.07 -25.96
N ALA A 12 8.67 -14.11 -26.78
CA ALA A 12 9.48 -12.91 -27.02
C ALA A 12 9.67 -12.06 -25.75
N ALA A 13 8.64 -11.91 -24.91
CA ALA A 13 8.76 -11.21 -23.62
C ALA A 13 9.71 -11.95 -22.64
N GLN A 14 9.67 -13.28 -22.63
CA GLN A 14 10.61 -14.05 -21.82
C GLN A 14 12.06 -13.88 -22.27
N THR A 15 12.34 -13.71 -23.55
CA THR A 15 13.70 -13.41 -24.04
C THR A 15 14.20 -12.03 -23.61
N LEU A 16 13.30 -11.11 -23.23
CA LEU A 16 13.63 -9.83 -22.61
C LEU A 16 13.87 -9.94 -21.09
N GLY A 17 13.76 -11.14 -20.52
CA GLY A 17 13.97 -11.39 -19.10
C GLY A 17 12.72 -11.24 -18.24
N LEU A 18 11.53 -11.07 -18.80
CA LEU A 18 10.29 -11.05 -18.03
C LEU A 18 9.98 -12.45 -17.49
N ASP A 19 9.54 -12.50 -16.23
CA ASP A 19 8.97 -13.74 -15.74
C ASP A 19 7.64 -14.06 -16.44
N ARG A 20 7.21 -15.32 -16.35
CA ARG A 20 6.03 -15.81 -17.05
C ARG A 20 4.74 -15.10 -16.60
N LEU A 21 4.64 -14.79 -15.30
CA LEU A 21 3.45 -14.16 -14.75
C LEU A 21 3.30 -12.73 -15.24
N ASP A 22 4.38 -11.94 -15.16
CA ASP A 22 4.37 -10.56 -15.64
C ASP A 22 4.05 -10.49 -17.14
N ALA A 23 4.67 -11.35 -17.96
CA ALA A 23 4.38 -11.42 -19.38
C ALA A 23 2.88 -11.73 -19.67
N GLN A 24 2.30 -12.70 -18.95
CA GLN A 24 0.88 -13.04 -19.10
C GLN A 24 -0.05 -11.89 -18.70
N LEU A 25 0.24 -11.21 -17.58
CA LEU A 25 -0.57 -10.10 -17.09
C LEU A 25 -0.51 -8.90 -18.05
N LEU A 26 0.67 -8.58 -18.60
CA LEU A 26 0.83 -7.55 -19.61
C LEU A 26 0.09 -7.89 -20.91
N LEU A 27 0.13 -9.15 -21.36
CA LEU A 27 -0.58 -9.56 -22.56
C LEU A 27 -2.10 -9.50 -22.38
N LEU A 28 -2.61 -9.94 -21.22
CA LEU A 28 -4.02 -9.81 -20.88
C LEU A 28 -4.45 -8.34 -20.86
N HIS A 29 -3.63 -7.48 -20.26
CA HIS A 29 -3.90 -6.05 -20.25
C HIS A 29 -3.95 -5.45 -21.67
N ALA A 30 -2.99 -5.78 -22.53
CA ALA A 30 -2.96 -5.35 -23.94
C ALA A 30 -4.21 -5.80 -24.73
N LEU A 31 -4.75 -6.96 -24.36
CA LEU A 31 -5.97 -7.54 -24.96
C LEU A 31 -7.28 -7.03 -24.33
N GLY A 32 -7.20 -6.11 -23.33
CA GLY A 32 -8.37 -5.64 -22.60
C GLY A 32 -9.06 -6.72 -21.76
N LYS A 33 -8.32 -7.75 -21.34
CA LYS A 33 -8.85 -8.88 -20.57
C LYS A 33 -8.52 -8.74 -19.08
N PRO A 34 -9.35 -9.26 -18.18
CA PRO A 34 -9.08 -9.24 -16.76
C PRO A 34 -7.84 -10.08 -16.41
N ALA A 35 -7.12 -9.69 -15.35
CA ALA A 35 -5.86 -10.31 -14.93
C ALA A 35 -5.98 -11.79 -14.51
N ASP A 36 -7.18 -12.21 -14.08
CA ASP A 36 -7.49 -13.60 -13.72
C ASP A 36 -7.77 -14.52 -14.92
N ALA A 37 -7.94 -13.93 -16.11
CA ALA A 37 -8.22 -14.69 -17.35
C ALA A 37 -7.02 -15.45 -17.92
N ARG A 38 -6.02 -15.85 -17.07
CA ARG A 38 -4.80 -16.54 -17.54
C ARG A 38 -5.09 -17.87 -18.24
N ALA A 39 -6.14 -18.58 -17.84
CA ALA A 39 -6.58 -19.82 -18.52
C ALA A 39 -7.00 -19.56 -19.97
N TRP A 40 -7.52 -18.35 -20.27
CA TRP A 40 -7.85 -17.94 -21.63
C TRP A 40 -6.62 -17.96 -22.54
N LEU A 41 -5.45 -17.50 -22.07
CA LEU A 41 -4.21 -17.51 -22.85
C LEU A 41 -3.77 -18.91 -23.27
N LEU A 42 -4.05 -19.92 -22.44
CA LEU A 42 -3.73 -21.32 -22.76
C LEU A 42 -4.61 -21.87 -23.86
N ALA A 43 -5.88 -21.46 -23.89
CA ALA A 43 -6.84 -21.90 -24.90
C ALA A 43 -6.69 -21.15 -26.25
N HIS A 44 -5.98 -20.01 -26.25
CA HIS A 44 -5.85 -19.10 -27.39
C HIS A 44 -4.37 -18.83 -27.73
N ASP A 45 -3.48 -19.77 -27.44
CA ASP A 45 -2.04 -19.63 -27.60
C ASP A 45 -1.61 -19.48 -29.07
N THR A 46 -2.38 -20.07 -29.99
CA THR A 46 -2.16 -19.99 -31.45
C THR A 46 -2.86 -18.79 -32.10
N ASP A 47 -3.76 -18.08 -31.38
CA ASP A 47 -4.48 -16.95 -31.93
C ASP A 47 -3.52 -15.80 -32.23
N LEU A 48 -3.69 -15.18 -33.39
CA LEU A 48 -2.89 -14.03 -33.80
C LEU A 48 -3.31 -12.79 -32.99
N LEU A 49 -2.33 -12.02 -32.53
CA LEU A 49 -2.58 -10.78 -31.81
C LEU A 49 -3.09 -9.69 -32.77
N PRO A 50 -4.10 -8.89 -32.38
CA PRO A 50 -4.38 -7.62 -33.05
C PRO A 50 -3.12 -6.73 -33.07
N VAL A 51 -2.94 -5.97 -34.14
CA VAL A 51 -1.72 -5.13 -34.32
C VAL A 51 -1.52 -4.18 -33.16
N GLU A 52 -2.60 -3.55 -32.71
CA GLU A 52 -2.58 -2.59 -31.58
C GLU A 52 -2.20 -3.28 -30.26
N ALA A 53 -2.71 -4.50 -30.04
CA ALA A 53 -2.38 -5.27 -28.85
C ALA A 53 -0.92 -5.74 -28.85
N ASP A 54 -0.38 -6.19 -30.00
CA ASP A 54 1.03 -6.55 -30.13
C ASP A 54 1.94 -5.34 -29.87
N GLN A 55 1.61 -4.19 -30.44
CA GLN A 55 2.39 -2.96 -30.22
C GLN A 55 2.37 -2.52 -28.75
N ALA A 56 1.19 -2.50 -28.12
CA ALA A 56 1.03 -2.16 -26.73
C ALA A 56 1.78 -3.14 -25.82
N PHE A 57 1.65 -4.45 -26.07
CA PHE A 57 2.33 -5.49 -25.31
C PHE A 57 3.86 -5.36 -25.39
N ARG A 58 4.42 -5.14 -26.58
CA ARG A 58 5.86 -4.92 -26.76
C ARG A 58 6.36 -3.71 -26.00
N ALA A 59 5.65 -2.59 -26.10
CA ALA A 59 6.02 -1.36 -25.39
C ALA A 59 6.01 -1.57 -23.87
N MET A 60 4.97 -2.23 -23.33
CA MET A 60 4.86 -2.56 -21.91
C MET A 60 5.94 -3.56 -21.47
N SER A 61 6.26 -4.56 -22.29
CA SER A 61 7.32 -5.53 -22.01
C SER A 61 8.69 -4.87 -21.90
N LEU A 62 9.00 -3.90 -22.76
CA LEU A 62 10.25 -3.13 -22.67
C LEU A 62 10.32 -2.29 -21.40
N ARG A 63 9.22 -1.61 -20.99
CA ARG A 63 9.15 -0.88 -19.72
C ARG A 63 9.42 -1.83 -18.54
N ARG A 64 8.76 -2.99 -18.54
CA ARG A 64 8.93 -3.99 -17.48
C ARG A 64 10.35 -4.56 -17.43
N ALA A 65 10.97 -4.84 -18.57
CA ALA A 65 12.36 -5.26 -18.68
C ALA A 65 13.33 -4.19 -18.14
N GLY A 66 12.97 -2.91 -18.25
CA GLY A 66 13.68 -1.78 -17.65
C GLY A 66 13.47 -1.63 -16.14
N GLY A 67 12.75 -2.55 -15.48
CA GLY A 67 12.55 -2.55 -14.02
C GLY A 67 11.29 -1.82 -13.55
N GLU A 68 10.51 -1.19 -14.45
CA GLU A 68 9.30 -0.48 -14.05
C GLU A 68 8.28 -1.46 -13.42
N PRO A 69 7.69 -1.12 -12.25
CA PRO A 69 6.70 -1.97 -11.60
C PRO A 69 5.52 -2.30 -12.54
N LEU A 70 5.12 -3.57 -12.57
CA LEU A 70 3.96 -4.00 -13.35
C LEU A 70 2.73 -3.15 -13.05
N ALA A 71 2.50 -2.82 -11.78
CA ALA A 71 1.37 -2.03 -11.33
C ALA A 71 1.32 -0.63 -11.97
N TYR A 72 2.48 0.01 -12.20
CA TYR A 72 2.54 1.31 -12.88
C TYR A 72 2.30 1.18 -14.39
N ILE A 73 2.75 0.08 -14.98
CA ILE A 73 2.54 -0.17 -16.41
C ILE A 73 1.06 -0.39 -16.72
N VAL A 74 0.36 -1.17 -15.87
CA VAL A 74 -1.09 -1.44 -16.03
C VAL A 74 -1.97 -0.38 -15.37
N GLY A 75 -1.37 0.55 -14.59
CA GLY A 75 -2.06 1.66 -13.93
C GLY A 75 -2.91 1.27 -12.72
N SER A 76 -2.80 0.03 -12.24
CA SER A 76 -3.61 -0.43 -11.11
C SER A 76 -2.94 -1.55 -10.31
N LYS A 77 -3.35 -1.66 -9.02
CA LYS A 77 -2.94 -2.72 -8.10
C LYS A 77 -4.14 -3.17 -7.28
N GLU A 78 -4.33 -4.47 -7.19
CA GLU A 78 -5.27 -5.04 -6.22
C GLU A 78 -4.67 -4.97 -4.82
N PHE A 79 -5.44 -4.54 -3.82
CA PHE A 79 -5.10 -4.51 -2.41
C PHE A 79 -6.36 -4.68 -1.57
N PHE A 80 -6.38 -5.65 -0.69
CA PHE A 80 -7.48 -5.95 0.23
C PHE A 80 -8.86 -6.08 -0.47
N GLY A 81 -8.89 -6.71 -1.64
CA GLY A 81 -10.09 -6.85 -2.47
C GLY A 81 -10.50 -5.59 -3.25
N LEU A 82 -9.73 -4.50 -3.17
CA LEU A 82 -9.97 -3.25 -3.89
C LEU A 82 -9.00 -3.11 -5.06
N THR A 83 -9.50 -2.67 -6.21
CA THR A 83 -8.63 -2.26 -7.32
C THR A 83 -8.31 -0.78 -7.20
N LEU A 84 -7.06 -0.47 -6.86
CA LEU A 84 -6.55 0.89 -6.69
C LEU A 84 -5.78 1.34 -7.93
N GLN A 85 -5.97 2.58 -8.36
CA GLN A 85 -5.08 3.20 -9.34
C GLN A 85 -3.77 3.57 -8.67
N VAL A 86 -2.66 3.29 -9.36
CA VAL A 86 -1.30 3.60 -8.91
C VAL A 86 -0.44 4.04 -10.09
N ASP A 87 0.48 4.93 -9.81
CA ASP A 87 1.54 5.37 -10.72
C ASP A 87 2.77 5.82 -9.92
N ALA A 88 3.79 6.37 -10.57
CA ALA A 88 5.06 6.75 -9.97
C ALA A 88 4.97 7.83 -8.85
N ARG A 89 3.80 8.38 -8.58
CA ARG A 89 3.56 9.33 -7.48
C ARG A 89 3.37 8.66 -6.12
N VAL A 90 3.11 7.37 -6.08
CA VAL A 90 2.78 6.63 -4.84
C VAL A 90 3.49 5.28 -4.78
N LEU A 91 3.79 4.81 -3.58
CA LEU A 91 4.26 3.45 -3.36
C LEU A 91 3.24 2.44 -3.88
N VAL A 92 3.70 1.40 -4.58
CA VAL A 92 2.83 0.26 -4.94
C VAL A 92 2.38 -0.47 -3.66
N PRO A 93 1.07 -0.60 -3.38
CA PRO A 93 0.60 -1.33 -2.20
C PRO A 93 1.16 -2.74 -2.13
N ARG A 94 1.72 -3.11 -0.96
CA ARG A 94 2.34 -4.42 -0.72
C ARG A 94 1.36 -5.37 -0.03
N PRO A 95 1.36 -6.66 -0.36
CA PRO A 95 0.49 -7.63 0.31
C PRO A 95 0.71 -7.70 1.83
N ASP A 96 1.95 -7.50 2.30
CA ASP A 96 2.30 -7.54 3.73
C ASP A 96 1.55 -6.47 4.53
N THR A 97 1.26 -5.31 3.92
CA THR A 97 0.49 -4.21 4.51
C THR A 97 -0.95 -4.61 4.85
N GLU A 98 -1.49 -5.68 4.26
CA GLU A 98 -2.81 -6.21 4.63
C GLU A 98 -2.83 -6.72 6.09
N THR A 99 -1.68 -7.09 6.65
CA THR A 99 -1.53 -7.42 8.08
C THR A 99 -1.90 -6.23 8.96
N LEU A 100 -1.47 -5.02 8.59
CA LEU A 100 -1.79 -3.79 9.30
C LEU A 100 -3.30 -3.49 9.22
N VAL A 101 -3.91 -3.63 8.04
CA VAL A 101 -5.37 -3.43 7.86
C VAL A 101 -6.17 -4.43 8.69
N ASN A 102 -5.80 -5.71 8.66
CA ASN A 102 -6.46 -6.75 9.46
C ASN A 102 -6.37 -6.44 10.96
N TRP A 103 -5.21 -5.98 11.44
CA TRP A 103 -5.05 -5.60 12.83
C TRP A 103 -5.89 -4.37 13.19
N ALA A 104 -5.89 -3.35 12.35
CA ALA A 104 -6.72 -2.17 12.49
C ALA A 104 -8.22 -2.53 12.64
N LEU A 105 -8.72 -3.39 11.76
CA LEU A 105 -10.10 -3.87 11.81
C LEU A 105 -10.40 -4.67 13.09
N ALA A 106 -9.48 -5.50 13.55
CA ALA A 106 -9.62 -6.26 14.80
C ALA A 106 -9.70 -5.31 16.01
N VAL A 107 -8.85 -4.29 16.09
CA VAL A 107 -8.89 -3.26 17.14
C VAL A 107 -10.25 -2.54 17.11
N LEU A 108 -10.71 -2.15 15.94
CA LEU A 108 -11.99 -1.44 15.79
C LEU A 108 -13.22 -2.30 16.12
N GLN A 109 -13.10 -3.63 16.15
CA GLN A 109 -14.15 -4.57 16.52
C GLN A 109 -14.17 -4.90 18.02
N THR A 110 -13.17 -4.45 18.79
CA THR A 110 -13.10 -4.73 20.24
C THR A 110 -14.30 -4.12 20.96
N PRO A 111 -14.93 -4.85 21.91
CA PRO A 111 -16.02 -4.30 22.72
C PRO A 111 -15.61 -2.99 23.42
N GLY A 112 -16.47 -1.99 23.34
CA GLY A 112 -16.20 -0.65 23.89
C GLY A 112 -15.61 0.34 22.89
N THR A 113 -15.24 -0.08 21.69
CA THR A 113 -14.87 0.86 20.63
C THR A 113 -16.08 1.69 20.21
N ALA A 114 -15.84 2.97 19.89
CA ALA A 114 -16.89 3.90 19.45
C ALA A 114 -17.73 3.33 18.30
N ALA A 115 -19.02 3.60 18.30
CA ALA A 115 -19.93 3.17 17.24
C ALA A 115 -19.57 3.79 15.88
N ALA A 116 -19.02 5.02 15.90
CA ALA A 116 -18.50 5.73 14.73
C ALA A 116 -17.04 6.16 15.02
N PRO A 117 -16.04 5.27 14.83
CA PRO A 117 -14.66 5.59 15.15
C PRO A 117 -14.08 6.63 14.19
N ALA A 118 -13.27 7.55 14.75
CA ALA A 118 -12.38 8.42 14.00
C ALA A 118 -11.02 7.72 13.81
N ILE A 119 -10.56 7.64 12.57
CA ILE A 119 -9.37 6.87 12.15
C ILE A 119 -8.47 7.79 11.35
N LEU A 120 -7.17 7.70 11.58
CA LEU A 120 -6.16 8.47 10.88
C LEU A 120 -5.17 7.52 10.19
N ASP A 121 -4.94 7.73 8.90
CA ASP A 121 -3.91 7.05 8.10
C ASP A 121 -2.81 8.06 7.73
N LEU A 122 -1.61 7.85 8.25
CA LEU A 122 -0.45 8.73 8.05
C LEU A 122 0.45 8.16 6.94
N GLY A 123 0.81 9.00 5.97
CA GLY A 123 1.54 8.58 4.77
C GLY A 123 0.65 7.72 3.87
N THR A 124 -0.54 8.21 3.56
CA THR A 124 -1.59 7.40 2.93
C THR A 124 -1.25 6.91 1.52
N GLY A 125 -0.33 7.58 0.81
CA GLY A 125 0.07 7.22 -0.55
C GLY A 125 -1.10 7.12 -1.52
N SER A 126 -1.35 5.93 -2.05
CA SER A 126 -2.51 5.65 -2.92
C SER A 126 -3.86 5.61 -2.18
N GLY A 127 -3.86 5.76 -0.87
CA GLY A 127 -5.02 5.57 0.00
C GLY A 127 -5.27 4.12 0.40
N ALA A 128 -4.34 3.20 0.17
CA ALA A 128 -4.58 1.77 0.30
C ALA A 128 -5.14 1.36 1.67
N ILE A 129 -4.48 1.77 2.76
CA ILE A 129 -4.89 1.42 4.13
C ILE A 129 -6.20 2.12 4.48
N ALA A 130 -6.28 3.44 4.29
CA ALA A 130 -7.47 4.24 4.60
C ALA A 130 -8.72 3.73 3.88
N LEU A 131 -8.59 3.43 2.58
CA LEU A 131 -9.70 2.95 1.75
C LEU A 131 -10.12 1.53 2.11
N ALA A 132 -9.18 0.64 2.40
CA ALA A 132 -9.48 -0.72 2.85
C ALA A 132 -10.26 -0.72 4.18
N ILE A 133 -9.84 0.09 5.15
CA ILE A 133 -10.54 0.25 6.43
C ILE A 133 -11.94 0.86 6.22
N ALA A 134 -12.03 1.98 5.48
CA ALA A 134 -13.30 2.66 5.22
C ALA A 134 -14.29 1.76 4.48
N HIS A 135 -13.82 1.00 3.48
CA HIS A 135 -14.64 0.04 2.72
C HIS A 135 -15.16 -1.08 3.62
N SER A 136 -14.29 -1.67 4.44
CA SER A 136 -14.66 -2.76 5.34
C SER A 136 -15.71 -2.32 6.36
N LEU A 137 -15.53 -1.15 6.98
CA LEU A 137 -16.51 -0.60 7.93
C LEU A 137 -17.85 -0.26 7.25
N LYS A 138 -17.80 0.34 6.05
CA LYS A 138 -19.00 0.63 5.26
C LYS A 138 -19.77 -0.65 4.91
N THR A 139 -19.08 -1.70 4.48
CA THR A 139 -19.68 -3.00 4.16
C THR A 139 -20.30 -3.65 5.38
N ALA A 140 -19.72 -3.45 6.56
CA ALA A 140 -20.26 -3.90 7.84
C ALA A 140 -21.39 -2.99 8.39
N GLY A 141 -21.81 -1.97 7.63
CA GLY A 141 -22.85 -1.03 8.06
C GLY A 141 -22.43 -0.10 9.21
N ARG A 142 -21.12 0.03 9.49
CA ARG A 142 -20.59 0.88 10.57
C ARG A 142 -20.26 2.28 10.05
N PRO A 143 -20.85 3.34 10.63
CA PRO A 143 -20.41 4.70 10.38
C PRO A 143 -18.93 4.85 10.81
N ASN A 144 -18.19 5.67 10.09
CA ASN A 144 -16.79 5.95 10.40
C ASN A 144 -16.39 7.32 9.85
N GLN A 145 -15.34 7.89 10.41
CA GLN A 145 -14.64 9.05 9.87
C GLN A 145 -13.19 8.65 9.64
N VAL A 146 -12.75 8.67 8.41
CA VAL A 146 -11.36 8.37 8.06
C VAL A 146 -10.71 9.63 7.50
N VAL A 147 -9.58 10.00 8.10
CA VAL A 147 -8.70 11.08 7.64
C VAL A 147 -7.44 10.44 7.07
N ALA A 148 -7.11 10.78 5.84
CA ALA A 148 -5.94 10.32 5.12
C ALA A 148 -4.94 11.47 4.97
N VAL A 149 -3.72 11.27 5.43
CA VAL A 149 -2.68 12.31 5.48
C VAL A 149 -1.51 11.89 4.60
N ASP A 150 -0.98 12.84 3.85
CA ASP A 150 0.29 12.67 3.12
C ASP A 150 0.98 14.03 3.00
N ALA A 151 2.30 14.04 2.95
CA ALA A 151 3.08 15.24 2.67
C ALA A 151 3.05 15.63 1.19
N SER A 152 2.73 14.68 0.30
CA SER A 152 2.66 14.86 -1.14
C SER A 152 1.23 15.13 -1.61
N LEU A 153 1.00 16.32 -2.17
CA LEU A 153 -0.26 16.65 -2.85
C LEU A 153 -0.55 15.71 -4.03
N GLU A 154 0.48 15.22 -4.69
CA GLU A 154 0.35 14.29 -5.81
C GLU A 154 -0.13 12.92 -5.32
N ALA A 155 0.40 12.43 -4.20
CA ALA A 155 -0.10 11.21 -3.56
C ALA A 155 -1.56 11.38 -3.12
N LEU A 156 -1.89 12.50 -2.48
CA LEU A 156 -3.28 12.80 -2.10
C LEU A 156 -4.22 12.89 -3.32
N ALA A 157 -3.73 13.35 -4.47
CA ALA A 157 -4.54 13.36 -5.69
C ALA A 157 -4.86 11.93 -6.16
N VAL A 158 -3.91 11.00 -6.09
CA VAL A 158 -4.14 9.57 -6.37
C VAL A 158 -5.15 8.98 -5.38
N ALA A 159 -4.96 9.21 -4.07
CA ALA A 159 -5.85 8.69 -3.03
C ALA A 159 -7.29 9.22 -3.18
N ARG A 160 -7.48 10.52 -3.47
CA ARG A 160 -8.80 11.11 -3.76
C ARG A 160 -9.45 10.48 -4.99
N GLY A 161 -8.68 10.25 -6.05
CA GLY A 161 -9.15 9.56 -7.25
C GLY A 161 -9.65 8.15 -6.95
N ASN A 162 -8.91 7.40 -6.14
CA ASN A 162 -9.29 6.06 -5.69
C ASN A 162 -10.55 6.09 -4.82
N ALA A 163 -10.64 7.03 -3.86
CA ALA A 163 -11.83 7.20 -3.02
C ALA A 163 -13.09 7.48 -3.84
N ALA A 164 -12.98 8.40 -4.81
CA ALA A 164 -14.10 8.75 -5.71
C ALA A 164 -14.57 7.54 -6.53
N ARG A 165 -13.63 6.76 -7.10
CA ARG A 165 -13.96 5.55 -7.89
C ARG A 165 -14.64 4.47 -7.05
N LEU A 166 -14.26 4.33 -5.78
CA LEU A 166 -14.83 3.35 -4.86
C LEU A 166 -16.10 3.87 -4.16
N GLY A 167 -16.50 5.12 -4.40
CA GLY A 167 -17.65 5.73 -3.74
C GLY A 167 -17.49 5.83 -2.22
N LEU A 168 -16.26 6.06 -1.75
CA LEU A 168 -15.91 6.22 -0.35
C LEU A 168 -15.68 7.70 -0.03
N LYS A 169 -16.09 8.12 1.18
CA LYS A 169 -15.88 9.49 1.68
C LYS A 169 -14.80 9.45 2.73
N LEU A 170 -13.71 10.17 2.48
CA LEU A 170 -12.59 10.38 3.38
C LEU A 170 -12.24 11.86 3.39
N ASP A 171 -11.67 12.33 4.49
CA ASP A 171 -11.02 13.64 4.56
C ASP A 171 -9.54 13.50 4.21
N PHE A 172 -9.00 14.45 3.46
CA PHE A 172 -7.61 14.42 2.99
C PHE A 172 -6.87 15.67 3.44
N VAL A 173 -5.76 15.48 4.15
CA VAL A 173 -4.96 16.58 4.73
C VAL A 173 -3.52 16.49 4.22
N GLU A 174 -3.02 17.59 3.65
CA GLU A 174 -1.61 17.75 3.34
C GLU A 174 -0.86 18.12 4.61
N SER A 175 -0.04 17.19 5.13
CA SER A 175 0.73 17.38 6.34
C SER A 175 1.96 16.50 6.35
N HIS A 176 3.05 17.00 6.94
CA HIS A 176 4.14 16.15 7.37
C HIS A 176 3.75 15.52 8.70
N TRP A 177 3.41 14.24 8.67
CA TRP A 177 2.84 13.48 9.78
C TRP A 177 1.67 14.22 10.44
N LEU A 178 1.78 14.52 11.72
CA LEU A 178 0.71 15.11 12.54
C LEU A 178 0.76 16.65 12.65
N GLU A 179 1.70 17.33 11.97
CA GLU A 179 1.92 18.78 12.13
C GLU A 179 0.70 19.66 11.87
N LYS A 180 -0.13 19.29 10.88
CA LYS A 180 -1.34 20.05 10.50
C LYS A 180 -2.64 19.25 10.77
N VAL A 181 -2.54 18.13 11.48
CA VAL A 181 -3.69 17.31 11.83
C VAL A 181 -4.35 17.88 13.08
N SER A 182 -5.66 18.02 13.06
CA SER A 182 -6.46 18.45 14.21
C SER A 182 -7.46 17.38 14.60
N GLY A 183 -7.82 17.34 15.88
CA GLY A 183 -8.75 16.36 16.45
C GLY A 183 -8.04 15.18 17.11
N HIS A 184 -8.86 14.25 17.62
CA HIS A 184 -8.39 13.06 18.33
C HIS A 184 -9.01 11.82 17.72
N PHE A 185 -8.22 10.75 17.62
CA PHE A 185 -8.54 9.55 16.89
C PHE A 185 -8.62 8.33 17.81
N HIS A 186 -9.46 7.38 17.46
CA HIS A 186 -9.57 6.08 18.10
C HIS A 186 -8.52 5.10 17.58
N LEU A 187 -7.96 5.40 16.41
CA LEU A 187 -6.94 4.59 15.76
C LEU A 187 -6.08 5.49 14.85
N ILE A 188 -4.78 5.40 15.00
CA ILE A 188 -3.80 5.92 14.04
C ILE A 188 -3.09 4.72 13.42
N VAL A 189 -3.02 4.68 12.11
CA VAL A 189 -2.28 3.68 11.33
C VAL A 189 -1.26 4.36 10.43
N SER A 190 -0.13 3.71 10.17
CA SER A 190 0.85 4.19 9.19
C SER A 190 1.68 3.05 8.63
N ASN A 191 1.96 3.12 7.34
CA ASN A 191 3.08 2.43 6.71
C ASN A 191 4.11 3.51 6.30
N PRO A 192 4.95 3.98 7.24
CA PRO A 192 5.92 5.02 6.95
C PRO A 192 7.11 4.47 6.17
N PRO A 193 7.95 5.31 5.58
CA PRO A 193 9.25 4.89 5.08
C PRO A 193 10.06 4.23 6.22
N TYR A 194 10.72 3.11 5.91
CA TYR A 194 11.48 2.37 6.92
C TYR A 194 12.79 1.76 6.40
N ILE A 195 13.19 2.08 5.17
CA ILE A 195 14.45 1.59 4.60
C ILE A 195 15.59 2.55 5.01
N ALA A 196 16.70 2.01 5.49
CA ALA A 196 17.88 2.81 5.78
C ALA A 196 18.42 3.46 4.51
N SER A 197 18.86 4.74 4.61
CA SER A 197 19.28 5.51 3.43
C SER A 197 20.47 4.92 2.66
N ALA A 198 21.27 4.06 3.31
CA ALA A 198 22.41 3.35 2.68
C ALA A 198 22.08 1.91 2.27
N ASP A 199 20.82 1.49 2.36
CA ASP A 199 20.42 0.12 2.03
C ASP A 199 20.54 -0.13 0.52
N PRO A 200 21.28 -1.18 0.09
CA PRO A 200 21.47 -1.49 -1.32
C PRO A 200 20.17 -1.85 -2.07
N HIS A 201 19.10 -2.27 -1.36
CA HIS A 201 17.81 -2.57 -1.96
C HIS A 201 17.12 -1.35 -2.57
N LEU A 202 17.45 -0.12 -2.14
CA LEU A 202 16.94 1.11 -2.74
C LEU A 202 17.28 1.21 -4.23
N GLY A 203 18.42 0.65 -4.65
CA GLY A 203 18.82 0.59 -6.07
C GLY A 203 17.85 -0.18 -6.99
N ALA A 204 17.09 -1.11 -6.44
CA ALA A 204 16.07 -1.86 -7.18
C ALA A 204 14.69 -1.16 -7.22
N LEU A 205 14.49 -0.10 -6.42
CA LEU A 205 13.22 0.60 -6.24
C LEU A 205 13.22 1.99 -6.91
N THR A 206 14.05 2.21 -7.90
CA THR A 206 14.29 3.52 -8.56
C THR A 206 13.06 4.13 -9.23
N HIS A 207 12.03 3.34 -9.50
CA HIS A 207 10.77 3.80 -10.09
C HIS A 207 9.75 4.30 -9.07
N GLU A 208 9.98 4.03 -7.77
CA GLU A 208 9.08 4.42 -6.68
C GLU A 208 9.61 5.68 -5.97
N PRO A 209 8.73 6.52 -5.37
CA PRO A 209 9.19 7.74 -4.71
C PRO A 209 10.15 7.42 -3.56
N LEU A 210 11.37 7.96 -3.59
CA LEU A 210 12.37 7.72 -2.54
C LEU A 210 11.87 8.18 -1.15
N THR A 211 11.07 9.24 -1.11
CA THR A 211 10.43 9.76 0.11
C THR A 211 9.40 8.82 0.71
N ALA A 212 8.93 7.81 -0.03
CA ALA A 212 8.05 6.76 0.48
C ALA A 212 8.82 5.49 0.90
N LEU A 213 10.16 5.50 0.79
CA LEU A 213 11.00 4.32 1.03
C LEU A 213 12.01 4.55 2.15
N ALA A 214 12.77 5.65 2.13
CA ALA A 214 13.95 5.84 2.96
C ALA A 214 13.67 6.78 4.14
N ALA A 215 14.11 6.36 5.36
CA ALA A 215 13.92 7.08 6.62
C ALA A 215 15.21 7.12 7.48
N GLY A 216 16.17 7.90 7.06
CA GLY A 216 17.39 8.12 7.83
C GLY A 216 18.39 6.96 7.83
N PRO A 217 19.40 6.99 8.71
CA PRO A 217 20.51 6.05 8.67
C PRO A 217 20.12 4.61 9.02
N ASP A 218 19.13 4.42 9.87
CA ASP A 218 18.64 3.11 10.35
C ASP A 218 17.18 2.81 9.94
N GLY A 219 16.56 3.68 9.13
CA GLY A 219 15.20 3.51 8.66
C GLY A 219 14.12 3.78 9.72
N LEU A 220 14.44 4.39 10.86
CA LEU A 220 13.48 4.58 11.95
C LEU A 220 13.09 6.05 12.20
N ASP A 221 13.61 7.01 11.44
CA ASP A 221 13.41 8.44 11.74
C ASP A 221 11.94 8.85 11.68
N ASP A 222 11.20 8.35 10.71
CA ASP A 222 9.78 8.62 10.57
C ASP A 222 8.96 7.92 11.66
N ILE A 223 9.29 6.67 11.98
CA ILE A 223 8.66 5.94 13.09
C ILE A 223 8.87 6.67 14.41
N ARG A 224 10.09 7.16 14.71
CA ARG A 224 10.39 7.99 15.89
C ARG A 224 9.55 9.26 15.92
N THR A 225 9.38 9.90 14.78
CA THR A 225 8.58 11.13 14.68
C THR A 225 7.12 10.86 14.94
N ILE A 226 6.55 9.82 14.32
CA ILE A 226 5.15 9.44 14.50
C ILE A 226 4.87 9.01 15.95
N THR A 227 5.69 8.14 16.54
CA THR A 227 5.49 7.66 17.92
C THR A 227 5.49 8.78 18.93
N ARG A 228 6.38 9.78 18.75
CA ARG A 228 6.45 10.96 19.62
C ARG A 228 5.26 11.91 19.46
N GLN A 229 4.75 12.08 18.25
CA GLN A 229 3.63 13.01 17.96
C GLN A 229 2.26 12.41 18.26
N ALA A 230 2.09 11.09 18.06
CA ALA A 230 0.81 10.41 18.13
C ALA A 230 0.04 10.57 19.45
N PRO A 231 0.68 10.61 20.65
CA PRO A 231 -0.01 10.85 21.92
C PRO A 231 -0.90 12.09 21.94
N GLY A 232 -0.49 13.18 21.29
CA GLY A 232 -1.26 14.43 21.20
C GLY A 232 -2.55 14.33 20.38
N SER A 233 -2.69 13.27 19.56
CA SER A 233 -3.83 13.08 18.65
C SER A 233 -4.60 11.79 18.92
N LEU A 234 -4.24 11.04 19.98
CA LEU A 234 -4.94 9.82 20.36
C LEU A 234 -5.91 10.06 21.53
N LEU A 235 -7.09 9.46 21.45
CA LEU A 235 -8.00 9.34 22.57
C LEU A 235 -7.45 8.36 23.61
N PRO A 236 -7.81 8.47 24.91
CA PRO A 236 -7.51 7.41 25.87
C PRO A 236 -8.11 6.06 25.41
N GLY A 237 -7.32 5.00 25.45
CA GLY A 237 -7.69 3.67 24.95
C GLY A 237 -7.57 3.48 23.44
N ALA A 238 -7.10 4.48 22.71
CA ALA A 238 -6.85 4.40 21.27
C ALA A 238 -5.54 3.66 20.94
N TRP A 239 -5.40 3.21 19.73
CA TRP A 239 -4.23 2.47 19.25
C TRP A 239 -3.42 3.25 18.22
N LEU A 240 -2.09 3.10 18.29
CA LEU A 240 -1.17 3.41 17.21
C LEU A 240 -0.65 2.09 16.63
N LEU A 241 -0.79 1.90 15.30
CA LEU A 241 -0.30 0.73 14.58
C LEU A 241 0.64 1.17 13.45
N LEU A 242 1.82 0.56 13.39
CA LEU A 242 2.88 0.92 12.46
C LEU A 242 3.38 -0.32 11.70
N GLU A 243 3.50 -0.22 10.39
CA GLU A 243 4.30 -1.17 9.60
C GLU A 243 5.78 -0.80 9.72
N HIS A 244 6.68 -1.78 9.58
CA HIS A 244 8.13 -1.60 9.68
C HIS A 244 8.88 -2.70 8.92
N GLY A 245 10.18 -2.56 8.78
CA GLY A 245 11.07 -3.56 8.20
C GLY A 245 11.11 -4.87 9.00
N TYR A 246 11.51 -5.94 8.34
CA TYR A 246 11.50 -7.30 8.88
C TYR A 246 12.36 -7.50 10.15
N ASP A 247 13.33 -6.64 10.38
CA ASP A 247 14.29 -6.68 11.49
C ASP A 247 14.06 -5.56 12.53
N GLN A 248 13.06 -4.68 12.33
CA GLN A 248 12.86 -3.48 13.14
C GLN A 248 11.86 -3.66 14.30
N ALA A 249 11.16 -4.80 14.40
CA ALA A 249 10.08 -4.99 15.35
C ALA A 249 10.48 -4.70 16.82
N ALA A 250 11.65 -5.13 17.26
CA ALA A 250 12.12 -4.90 18.62
C ALA A 250 12.31 -3.40 18.89
N ALA A 251 13.00 -2.70 17.98
CA ALA A 251 13.24 -1.25 18.10
C ALA A 251 11.94 -0.45 18.09
N VAL A 252 10.96 -0.83 17.24
CA VAL A 252 9.66 -0.15 17.20
C VAL A 252 8.88 -0.36 18.50
N ARG A 253 8.92 -1.56 19.08
CA ARG A 253 8.31 -1.81 20.40
C ARG A 253 8.97 -0.96 21.51
N GLU A 254 10.28 -0.83 21.50
CA GLU A 254 11.01 0.03 22.45
C GLU A 254 10.62 1.50 22.32
N LEU A 255 10.50 2.01 21.08
CA LEU A 255 10.04 3.37 20.82
C LEU A 255 8.63 3.60 21.35
N LEU A 256 7.68 2.69 21.08
CA LEU A 256 6.31 2.78 21.59
C LEU A 256 6.28 2.76 23.13
N ALA A 257 6.98 1.83 23.76
CA ALA A 257 7.03 1.73 25.21
C ALA A 257 7.68 2.99 25.84
N GLY A 258 8.73 3.53 25.21
CA GLY A 258 9.40 4.74 25.65
C GLY A 258 8.51 5.98 25.64
N GLU A 259 7.59 6.08 24.69
CA GLU A 259 6.59 7.16 24.61
C GLU A 259 5.37 6.91 25.52
N GLY A 260 5.32 5.78 26.25
CA GLY A 260 4.30 5.47 27.23
C GLY A 260 3.09 4.73 26.71
N PHE A 261 3.19 4.10 25.52
CA PHE A 261 2.18 3.17 25.05
C PHE A 261 2.20 1.88 25.89
N GLU A 262 1.02 1.34 26.14
CA GLU A 262 0.80 0.07 26.85
C GLU A 262 0.41 -1.05 25.88
N GLN A 263 0.39 -2.30 26.34
CA GLN A 263 0.05 -3.48 25.55
C GLN A 263 0.83 -3.56 24.23
N VAL A 264 2.07 -3.09 24.23
CA VAL A 264 2.93 -3.04 23.04
C VAL A 264 3.19 -4.45 22.53
N GLN A 265 2.88 -4.70 21.27
CA GLN A 265 3.00 -6.00 20.63
C GLN A 265 3.28 -5.88 19.13
N SER A 266 3.65 -7.00 18.51
CA SER A 266 3.82 -7.09 17.06
C SER A 266 2.90 -8.14 16.44
N ARG A 267 2.59 -7.96 15.15
CA ARG A 267 1.86 -8.93 14.32
C ARG A 267 2.75 -9.42 13.20
N ARG A 268 2.57 -10.70 12.86
CA ARG A 268 3.31 -11.36 11.78
C ARG A 268 2.48 -11.37 10.50
N ASP A 269 3.18 -11.22 9.39
CA ASP A 269 2.62 -11.44 8.06
C ASP A 269 2.41 -12.95 7.79
N LEU A 270 1.91 -13.27 6.59
CA LEU A 270 1.66 -14.65 6.18
C LEU A 270 2.95 -15.50 6.06
N ALA A 271 4.11 -14.87 5.91
CA ALA A 271 5.42 -15.54 5.93
C ALA A 271 5.96 -15.76 7.35
N GLY A 272 5.23 -15.32 8.39
CA GLY A 272 5.63 -15.44 9.79
C GLY A 272 6.63 -14.40 10.26
N ILE A 273 6.86 -13.34 9.48
CA ILE A 273 7.77 -12.23 9.79
C ILE A 273 7.00 -11.15 10.55
N GLU A 274 7.55 -10.64 11.65
CA GLU A 274 6.98 -9.48 12.34
C GLU A 274 7.03 -8.26 11.42
N ARG A 275 5.85 -7.78 11.03
CA ARG A 275 5.71 -6.74 10.02
C ARG A 275 5.05 -5.48 10.56
N CYS A 276 4.26 -5.59 11.60
CA CYS A 276 3.55 -4.49 12.21
C CYS A 276 3.76 -4.50 13.72
N SER A 277 3.99 -3.34 14.33
CA SER A 277 4.02 -3.15 15.78
C SER A 277 3.06 -2.04 16.17
N GLY A 278 2.49 -2.15 17.37
CA GLY A 278 1.54 -1.16 17.86
C GLY A 278 1.37 -1.22 19.36
N GLY A 279 0.74 -0.17 19.90
CA GLY A 279 0.46 -0.04 21.32
C GLY A 279 -0.82 0.75 21.57
N LEU A 280 -1.38 0.54 22.74
CA LEU A 280 -2.55 1.24 23.27
C LEU A 280 -2.10 2.49 24.01
N TRP A 281 -2.70 3.64 23.70
CA TRP A 281 -2.49 4.88 24.43
C TRP A 281 -3.38 4.93 25.67
N PRO A 282 -2.82 4.94 26.89
CA PRO A 282 -3.65 4.91 28.10
C PRO A 282 -4.38 6.24 28.38
N GLY A 283 -3.91 7.35 27.77
CA GLY A 283 -4.29 8.71 28.12
C GLY A 283 -3.48 9.24 29.31
N ARG A 284 -2.99 10.45 29.23
CA ARG A 284 -2.33 11.16 30.34
C ARG A 284 -3.00 12.51 30.58
#